data_18fd1cbe46cfa3a8b3fdd0185adf0d94
#
_entry.id   18fd1cbe46cfa3a8b3fdd0185adf0d94
#
_cell.length_a   1.000
_cell.length_b   1.000
_cell.length_c   1.000
_cell.angle_alpha   90.00
_cell.angle_beta   90.00
_cell.angle_gamma   90.00
#
_symmetry.space_group_name_H-M   'P 1'
#
loop_
_entity.id
_entity.type
_entity.pdbx_description
1 polymer ?
#
loop_
_entity_poly.entity_id
_entity_poly.type
_entity_poly.pdbx_seq_one_letter_code
_entity_poly.pdbx_strand_id
1 'polypeptide(L)'
;MPRICTHSFIWTNIFGRHTLSSADTIETTPNTEAQAPVEGEHTEHNHEGHEGHEHAHQHGPTLNPECTREVEVEVPADEVTKAFRGIVKRYQKQARIPGFRAGKVPETLIRSRFADSIKQDVVEAVLPHHFRTAIDQQNVKPISQPQVTDLHLEDGQPLKFKAVFEVLPEFSIDGYQDVRVEKADANLTDAEFDTELARVRDSRSTMEPVTEERALADGDWAQISFKGEVKSDPEATESTEQPITGEDALLEVGGENTLPAFNDVLRGAKPGQELKFEVSYPEDFGEKRLAGKTIAYDVEVKGIKKKIQPELNDDFAKELGEYEGIEDFKQKFKEHLANDKKRRVETETRDKLLDALNAKYQFPVPESLIQNQIDARLDRGLRALAQQGMRTEDMRKLDFGRLREAQRDSATAEVKGTVLLDKIADAENVQVSDEDVDRELQIISLQTREPLDSLRTRLTSEGNLARIREQLRREKIGTLLVERLA
;
A
#
# COMPACT_ATOMS: atom_id res chain seq x y z
N MET A 1 16.72 -20.76 -11.18
CA MET A 1 16.62 -19.47 -10.46
C MET A 1 15.74 -19.70 -9.24
N PRO A 2 16.24 -19.85 -8.03
CA PRO A 2 15.45 -19.98 -6.84
C PRO A 2 15.17 -18.59 -6.26
N ARG A 3 13.90 -18.37 -5.92
CA ARG A 3 13.39 -17.16 -5.29
C ARG A 3 13.91 -17.08 -3.86
N ILE A 4 14.68 -16.06 -3.57
CA ILE A 4 15.02 -15.68 -2.20
C ILE A 4 13.79 -15.01 -1.61
N CYS A 5 13.19 -15.65 -0.59
CA CYS A 5 12.17 -15.02 0.25
C CYS A 5 12.84 -13.93 1.08
N THR A 6 12.76 -12.70 0.62
CA THR A 6 13.15 -11.51 1.38
C THR A 6 11.98 -11.09 2.28
N HIS A 7 11.99 -11.56 3.52
CA HIS A 7 11.15 -11.06 4.61
C HIS A 7 11.70 -9.75 5.21
N SER A 8 12.27 -8.88 4.39
CA SER A 8 12.88 -7.63 4.87
C SER A 8 12.33 -6.40 4.16
N PHE A 9 11.01 -6.30 3.96
CA PHE A 9 10.44 -5.17 3.20
C PHE A 9 9.21 -4.50 3.84
N ILE A 10 8.98 -4.64 5.13
CA ILE A 10 7.75 -4.08 5.71
C ILE A 10 7.94 -2.69 6.32
N TRP A 11 9.17 -2.16 6.49
CA TRP A 11 9.38 -1.03 7.39
C TRP A 11 10.00 0.27 6.87
N THR A 12 10.32 0.39 5.59
CA THR A 12 10.82 1.67 5.04
C THR A 12 9.70 2.65 4.66
N ASN A 13 8.45 2.37 5.00
CA ASN A 13 7.29 3.06 4.41
C ASN A 13 6.28 3.68 5.37
N ILE A 14 6.58 3.85 6.65
CA ILE A 14 5.74 4.74 7.50
C ILE A 14 5.86 6.19 7.04
N PHE A 15 7.01 6.55 6.49
CA PHE A 15 7.20 7.83 5.83
C PHE A 15 7.31 7.56 4.31
N GLY A 16 6.16 7.58 3.65
CA GLY A 16 5.97 7.26 2.25
C GLY A 16 7.09 7.70 1.30
N ARG A 17 8.06 6.83 1.04
CA ARG A 17 8.87 6.95 -0.16
C ARG A 17 8.02 6.53 -1.35
N HIS A 18 7.28 7.49 -1.90
CA HIS A 18 6.64 7.28 -3.19
C HIS A 18 7.71 7.15 -4.26
N THR A 19 7.96 5.93 -4.73
CA THR A 19 8.62 5.74 -6.02
C THR A 19 7.64 6.23 -7.09
N LEU A 20 7.95 7.36 -7.69
CA LEU A 20 7.26 7.86 -8.86
C LEU A 20 7.55 6.91 -10.02
N SER A 21 6.53 6.12 -10.38
CA SER A 21 6.56 5.29 -11.59
C SER A 21 6.48 6.20 -12.81
N SER A 22 7.43 6.02 -13.70
CA SER A 22 7.49 6.64 -15.02
C SER A 22 6.22 6.37 -15.82
N ALA A 23 5.71 7.42 -16.44
CA ALA A 23 4.61 7.40 -17.39
C ALA A 23 4.93 6.48 -18.57
N ASP A 24 4.03 5.54 -18.84
CA ASP A 24 3.99 4.79 -20.09
C ASP A 24 3.62 5.76 -21.22
N THR A 25 4.56 5.92 -22.14
CA THR A 25 4.38 6.63 -23.39
C THR A 25 3.48 5.79 -24.30
N ILE A 26 2.23 6.19 -24.47
CA ILE A 26 1.35 5.60 -25.47
C ILE A 26 1.75 6.20 -26.83
N GLU A 27 2.41 5.39 -27.66
CA GLU A 27 2.56 5.68 -29.09
C GLU A 27 1.21 5.57 -29.79
N THR A 28 0.70 6.69 -30.26
CA THR A 28 -0.43 6.75 -31.17
C THR A 28 0.06 6.58 -32.61
N THR A 29 -0.21 5.44 -33.23
CA THR A 29 -0.19 5.34 -34.69
C THR A 29 -1.60 5.57 -35.25
N PRO A 30 -1.74 6.37 -36.33
CA PRO A 30 -3.03 6.60 -36.95
C PRO A 30 -3.31 5.48 -37.96
N ASN A 31 -4.44 4.82 -37.82
CA ASN A 31 -4.95 4.00 -38.93
C ASN A 31 -6.28 4.58 -39.41
N THR A 32 -6.22 5.06 -40.64
CA THR A 32 -7.33 5.57 -41.45
C THR A 32 -7.94 4.41 -42.20
N GLU A 33 -9.20 4.09 -41.96
CA GLU A 33 -10.03 3.50 -43.03
C GLU A 33 -11.52 3.78 -42.75
N ALA A 34 -12.12 4.39 -43.75
CA ALA A 34 -13.53 4.75 -43.84
C ALA A 34 -14.35 3.53 -44.23
N GLN A 35 -15.52 3.33 -43.61
CA GLN A 35 -16.65 2.68 -44.26
C GLN A 35 -17.98 3.28 -43.81
N ALA A 36 -18.84 3.47 -44.81
CA ALA A 36 -20.11 4.16 -44.82
C ALA A 36 -21.28 3.31 -44.25
N PRO A 37 -22.50 3.87 -44.15
CA PRO A 37 -23.54 3.49 -43.21
C PRO A 37 -24.49 2.41 -43.74
N VAL A 38 -25.03 1.63 -42.79
CA VAL A 38 -26.19 0.76 -43.06
C VAL A 38 -27.38 1.26 -42.26
N GLU A 39 -28.46 1.59 -42.98
CA GLU A 39 -29.81 1.86 -42.49
C GLU A 39 -30.44 0.58 -41.91
N GLY A 40 -31.26 0.68 -40.90
CA GLY A 40 -32.04 -0.43 -40.38
C GLY A 40 -32.96 -0.09 -39.22
N GLU A 41 -34.18 0.32 -39.56
CA GLU A 41 -35.45 0.05 -38.88
C GLU A 41 -35.73 0.49 -37.45
N HIS A 42 -36.69 1.43 -37.37
CA HIS A 42 -37.47 1.82 -36.19
C HIS A 42 -38.34 0.65 -35.68
N THR A 43 -38.21 0.32 -34.44
CA THR A 43 -39.28 -0.31 -33.67
C THR A 43 -39.61 0.60 -32.47
N GLU A 44 -40.83 1.10 -32.47
CA GLU A 44 -41.46 1.82 -31.37
C GLU A 44 -41.61 0.88 -30.17
N HIS A 45 -41.02 1.23 -29.04
CA HIS A 45 -41.36 0.66 -27.74
C HIS A 45 -41.88 1.77 -26.81
N ASN A 46 -43.16 1.60 -26.53
CA ASN A 46 -43.97 2.31 -25.55
C ASN A 46 -43.33 2.19 -24.15
N HIS A 47 -42.99 3.29 -23.50
CA HIS A 47 -42.57 3.32 -22.10
C HIS A 47 -43.60 4.04 -21.26
N GLU A 48 -44.46 3.26 -20.64
CA GLU A 48 -45.18 3.67 -19.45
C GLU A 48 -44.28 3.60 -18.22
N GLY A 49 -44.25 4.67 -17.45
CA GLY A 49 -44.05 4.70 -15.99
C GLY A 49 -42.66 4.36 -15.44
N HIS A 50 -41.81 5.36 -15.23
CA HIS A 50 -40.83 5.32 -14.16
C HIS A 50 -41.01 6.53 -13.25
N GLU A 51 -41.66 6.27 -12.12
CA GLU A 51 -41.62 7.10 -10.94
C GLU A 51 -40.20 7.08 -10.33
N GLY A 52 -39.73 8.26 -9.94
CA GLY A 52 -38.80 8.46 -8.82
C GLY A 52 -37.38 7.98 -9.00
N HIS A 53 -36.57 8.62 -9.84
CA HIS A 53 -35.13 8.68 -9.55
C HIS A 53 -34.92 9.78 -8.52
N GLU A 54 -34.85 9.35 -7.24
CA GLU A 54 -34.16 10.13 -6.21
C GLU A 54 -32.74 10.40 -6.73
N HIS A 55 -32.46 11.67 -7.01
CA HIS A 55 -31.09 12.14 -7.22
C HIS A 55 -30.32 11.80 -5.94
N ALA A 56 -29.52 10.75 -5.98
CA ALA A 56 -28.51 10.51 -4.98
C ALA A 56 -27.64 11.78 -4.91
N HIS A 57 -27.91 12.61 -3.94
CA HIS A 57 -27.02 13.69 -3.56
C HIS A 57 -25.68 13.00 -3.29
N GLN A 58 -24.69 13.27 -4.13
CA GLN A 58 -23.31 12.92 -3.83
C GLN A 58 -22.93 13.74 -2.59
N HIS A 59 -23.18 13.14 -1.43
CA HIS A 59 -22.61 13.65 -0.20
C HIS A 59 -21.09 13.59 -0.38
N GLY A 60 -20.47 14.75 -0.33
CA GLY A 60 -19.00 14.84 -0.28
C GLY A 60 -18.47 13.96 0.87
N PRO A 61 -17.16 13.70 0.91
CA PRO A 61 -16.59 12.86 1.97
C PRO A 61 -17.04 13.37 3.33
N THR A 62 -17.43 12.45 4.21
CA THR A 62 -17.83 12.78 5.59
C THR A 62 -16.67 13.49 6.26
N LEU A 63 -16.91 14.69 6.80
CA LEU A 63 -15.92 15.48 7.51
C LEU A 63 -16.04 15.21 9.02
N ASN A 64 -14.92 15.33 9.77
CA ASN A 64 -14.96 15.26 11.21
C ASN A 64 -15.51 16.58 11.78
N PRO A 65 -16.67 16.58 12.47
CA PRO A 65 -17.29 17.82 12.96
C PRO A 65 -16.38 18.63 13.90
N GLU A 66 -15.52 17.98 14.69
CA GLU A 66 -14.61 18.63 15.61
C GLU A 66 -13.44 19.36 14.92
N CYS A 67 -13.11 18.91 13.69
CA CYS A 67 -12.08 19.53 12.86
C CYS A 67 -12.65 20.46 11.79
N THR A 68 -13.98 20.54 11.67
CA THR A 68 -14.65 21.29 10.61
C THR A 68 -14.74 22.79 10.92
N ARG A 69 -14.49 23.62 9.90
CA ARG A 69 -14.70 25.06 9.92
C ARG A 69 -15.58 25.45 8.73
N GLU A 70 -16.39 26.48 8.96
CA GLU A 70 -17.26 27.08 7.95
C GLU A 70 -16.83 28.54 7.73
N VAL A 71 -16.75 28.93 6.47
CA VAL A 71 -16.48 30.32 6.08
C VAL A 71 -17.52 30.75 5.08
N GLU A 72 -18.20 31.87 5.40
CA GLU A 72 -19.11 32.52 4.45
C GLU A 72 -18.32 33.48 3.55
N VAL A 73 -18.54 33.36 2.26
CA VAL A 73 -17.87 34.16 1.24
C VAL A 73 -18.90 34.87 0.40
N GLU A 74 -18.73 36.19 0.25
CA GLU A 74 -19.53 37.03 -0.62
C GLU A 74 -18.68 37.63 -1.72
N VAL A 75 -19.07 37.39 -2.97
CA VAL A 75 -18.40 37.91 -4.15
C VAL A 75 -19.21 39.10 -4.69
N PRO A 76 -18.59 40.26 -4.93
CA PRO A 76 -19.29 41.44 -5.44
C PRO A 76 -20.01 41.19 -6.76
N ALA A 77 -21.21 41.79 -6.93
CA ALA A 77 -22.03 41.62 -8.14
C ALA A 77 -21.31 42.02 -9.43
N ASP A 78 -20.40 43.00 -9.36
CA ASP A 78 -19.62 43.44 -10.53
C ASP A 78 -18.66 42.35 -11.05
N GLU A 79 -18.03 41.61 -10.14
CA GLU A 79 -17.13 40.49 -10.48
C GLU A 79 -17.91 39.30 -11.02
N VAL A 80 -19.05 38.97 -10.40
CA VAL A 80 -19.97 37.94 -10.88
C VAL A 80 -20.44 38.26 -12.31
N THR A 81 -20.90 39.49 -12.53
CA THR A 81 -21.35 39.96 -13.86
C THR A 81 -20.23 39.90 -14.91
N LYS A 82 -19.00 40.27 -14.51
CA LYS A 82 -17.82 40.18 -15.40
C LYS A 82 -17.48 38.75 -15.77
N ALA A 83 -17.55 37.82 -14.80
CA ALA A 83 -17.35 36.40 -15.03
C ALA A 83 -18.41 35.82 -15.96
N PHE A 84 -19.71 36.11 -15.71
CA PHE A 84 -20.81 35.71 -16.60
C PHE A 84 -20.60 36.18 -18.05
N ARG A 85 -20.26 37.44 -18.24
CA ARG A 85 -19.99 38.00 -19.60
C ARG A 85 -18.82 37.30 -20.28
N GLY A 86 -17.75 37.01 -19.52
CA GLY A 86 -16.58 36.32 -20.05
C GLY A 86 -16.90 34.91 -20.53
N ILE A 87 -17.61 34.17 -19.69
CA ILE A 87 -18.01 32.79 -19.97
C ILE A 87 -19.01 32.70 -21.09
N VAL A 88 -20.06 33.52 -21.08
CA VAL A 88 -21.04 33.58 -22.18
C VAL A 88 -20.35 33.85 -23.52
N LYS A 89 -19.39 34.79 -23.59
CA LYS A 89 -18.59 35.04 -24.80
C LYS A 89 -17.75 33.83 -25.20
N ARG A 90 -17.22 33.06 -24.27
CA ARG A 90 -16.49 31.82 -24.55
C ARG A 90 -17.43 30.78 -25.19
N TYR A 91 -18.60 30.55 -24.59
CA TYR A 91 -19.61 29.67 -25.14
C TYR A 91 -20.10 30.12 -26.50
N GLN A 92 -20.32 31.40 -26.69
CA GLN A 92 -20.75 31.98 -28.00
C GLN A 92 -19.73 31.64 -29.11
N LYS A 93 -18.43 31.66 -28.83
CA LYS A 93 -17.39 31.32 -29.81
C LYS A 93 -17.34 29.84 -30.12
N GLN A 94 -17.61 28.98 -29.12
CA GLN A 94 -17.47 27.54 -29.24
C GLN A 94 -18.74 26.82 -29.66
N ALA A 95 -19.91 27.38 -29.31
CA ALA A 95 -21.21 26.75 -29.58
C ALA A 95 -21.48 26.60 -31.04
N ARG A 96 -21.84 25.40 -31.46
CA ARG A 96 -22.37 25.09 -32.82
C ARG A 96 -23.87 24.84 -32.70
N ILE A 97 -24.67 25.83 -33.05
CA ILE A 97 -26.13 25.72 -33.01
C ILE A 97 -26.65 25.74 -34.46
N PRO A 98 -27.50 24.77 -34.85
CA PRO A 98 -28.11 24.76 -36.18
C PRO A 98 -28.81 26.09 -36.49
N GLY A 99 -28.58 26.65 -37.67
CA GLY A 99 -29.11 27.93 -38.09
C GLY A 99 -28.24 29.16 -37.75
N PHE A 100 -27.13 29.00 -37.01
CA PHE A 100 -26.24 30.12 -36.69
C PHE A 100 -24.79 29.81 -37.05
N ARG A 101 -24.08 30.86 -37.55
CA ARG A 101 -22.64 30.76 -37.77
C ARG A 101 -21.92 30.81 -36.41
N ALA A 102 -20.86 30.00 -36.26
CA ALA A 102 -20.00 29.99 -35.04
C ALA A 102 -19.58 31.42 -34.64
N GLY A 103 -19.77 31.78 -33.39
CA GLY A 103 -19.46 33.10 -32.83
C GLY A 103 -20.53 34.20 -33.13
N LYS A 104 -21.63 33.87 -33.80
CA LYS A 104 -22.73 34.80 -34.11
C LYS A 104 -24.07 34.38 -33.51
N VAL A 105 -24.06 33.43 -32.60
CA VAL A 105 -25.25 33.00 -31.85
C VAL A 105 -25.67 34.12 -30.90
N PRO A 106 -26.96 34.48 -30.80
CA PRO A 106 -27.45 35.48 -29.84
C PRO A 106 -27.13 35.06 -28.39
N GLU A 107 -26.70 36.01 -27.56
CA GLU A 107 -26.35 35.74 -26.15
C GLU A 107 -27.51 35.16 -25.35
N THR A 108 -28.73 35.60 -25.62
CA THR A 108 -29.96 35.11 -24.99
C THR A 108 -30.17 33.62 -25.23
N LEU A 109 -29.87 33.13 -26.44
CA LEU A 109 -29.99 31.73 -26.79
C LEU A 109 -28.87 30.90 -26.14
N ILE A 110 -27.65 31.44 -26.03
CA ILE A 110 -26.56 30.81 -25.30
C ILE A 110 -26.90 30.67 -23.82
N ARG A 111 -27.36 31.74 -23.19
CA ARG A 111 -27.74 31.77 -21.77
C ARG A 111 -28.87 30.78 -21.44
N SER A 112 -29.88 30.67 -22.31
CA SER A 112 -31.00 29.74 -22.08
C SER A 112 -30.58 28.28 -22.30
N ARG A 113 -29.78 28.02 -23.34
CA ARG A 113 -29.42 26.64 -23.71
C ARG A 113 -28.30 26.02 -22.83
N PHE A 114 -27.42 26.85 -22.33
CA PHE A 114 -26.26 26.44 -21.52
C PHE A 114 -26.29 27.03 -20.11
N ALA A 115 -27.49 27.30 -19.57
CA ALA A 115 -27.66 27.99 -18.30
C ALA A 115 -26.89 27.34 -17.16
N ASP A 116 -27.04 26.04 -16.96
CA ASP A 116 -26.42 25.30 -15.88
C ASP A 116 -24.89 25.18 -16.06
N SER A 117 -24.44 24.90 -17.29
CA SER A 117 -23.00 24.83 -17.58
C SER A 117 -22.31 26.20 -17.40
N ILE A 118 -23.00 27.29 -17.78
CA ILE A 118 -22.49 28.65 -17.58
C ILE A 118 -22.40 28.97 -16.09
N LYS A 119 -23.43 28.62 -15.31
CA LYS A 119 -23.41 28.81 -13.86
C LYS A 119 -22.25 28.04 -13.20
N GLN A 120 -22.07 26.77 -13.57
CA GLN A 120 -20.99 25.96 -13.09
C GLN A 120 -19.63 26.58 -13.42
N ASP A 121 -19.40 26.96 -14.66
CA ASP A 121 -18.14 27.57 -15.09
C ASP A 121 -17.86 28.92 -14.38
N VAL A 122 -18.91 29.69 -14.05
CA VAL A 122 -18.80 30.94 -13.30
C VAL A 122 -18.34 30.65 -11.88
N VAL A 123 -18.94 29.66 -11.22
CA VAL A 123 -18.54 29.20 -9.89
C VAL A 123 -17.09 28.77 -9.90
N GLU A 124 -16.69 27.88 -10.82
CA GLU A 124 -15.32 27.39 -10.96
C GLU A 124 -14.29 28.50 -11.21
N ALA A 125 -14.67 29.55 -11.93
CA ALA A 125 -13.78 30.66 -12.24
C ALA A 125 -13.60 31.65 -11.07
N VAL A 126 -14.63 31.83 -10.23
CA VAL A 126 -14.67 32.90 -9.22
C VAL A 126 -14.36 32.36 -7.82
N LEU A 127 -14.86 31.18 -7.49
CA LEU A 127 -14.82 30.61 -6.15
C LEU A 127 -13.40 30.45 -5.60
N PRO A 128 -12.39 29.90 -6.33
CA PRO A 128 -11.07 29.63 -5.75
C PRO A 128 -10.35 30.87 -5.26
N HIS A 129 -10.50 31.98 -5.98
CA HIS A 129 -9.85 33.25 -5.61
C HIS A 129 -10.43 33.83 -4.33
N HIS A 130 -11.77 33.96 -4.27
CA HIS A 130 -12.46 34.55 -3.13
C HIS A 130 -12.38 33.67 -1.89
N PHE A 131 -12.46 32.35 -2.05
CA PHE A 131 -12.21 31.41 -0.96
C PHE A 131 -10.81 31.60 -0.37
N ARG A 132 -9.76 31.64 -1.21
CA ARG A 132 -8.39 31.87 -0.78
C ARG A 132 -8.24 33.17 0.00
N THR A 133 -8.82 34.26 -0.52
CA THR A 133 -8.80 35.56 0.16
C THR A 133 -9.47 35.49 1.53
N ALA A 134 -10.59 34.80 1.64
CA ALA A 134 -11.35 34.67 2.88
C ALA A 134 -10.59 33.85 3.95
N ILE A 135 -9.95 32.74 3.56
CA ILE A 135 -9.13 31.95 4.50
C ILE A 135 -7.86 32.67 4.93
N ASP A 136 -7.22 33.44 4.03
CA ASP A 136 -6.04 34.24 4.35
C ASP A 136 -6.38 35.34 5.35
N GLN A 137 -7.54 36.02 5.22
CA GLN A 137 -8.02 37.04 6.15
C GLN A 137 -8.30 36.47 7.54
N GLN A 138 -8.77 35.21 7.62
CA GLN A 138 -9.06 34.55 8.89
C GLN A 138 -7.84 33.80 9.44
N ASN A 139 -6.70 33.82 8.76
CA ASN A 139 -5.47 33.07 9.10
C ASN A 139 -5.74 31.56 9.35
N VAL A 140 -6.62 30.97 8.55
CA VAL A 140 -7.00 29.55 8.64
C VAL A 140 -6.29 28.78 7.54
N LYS A 141 -5.75 27.60 7.88
CA LYS A 141 -5.09 26.71 6.91
C LYS A 141 -5.98 25.49 6.65
N PRO A 142 -6.71 25.44 5.54
CA PRO A 142 -7.53 24.27 5.19
C PRO A 142 -6.63 23.07 4.86
N ILE A 143 -7.04 21.90 5.32
CA ILE A 143 -6.38 20.61 5.03
C ILE A 143 -7.15 19.83 3.98
N SER A 144 -8.49 19.94 4.01
CA SER A 144 -9.35 19.32 2.99
C SER A 144 -9.71 20.31 1.90
N GLN A 145 -10.16 19.77 0.77
CA GLN A 145 -10.84 20.59 -0.23
C GLN A 145 -12.16 21.13 0.36
N PRO A 146 -12.49 22.40 0.10
CA PRO A 146 -13.73 22.98 0.59
C PRO A 146 -14.96 22.34 -0.07
N GLN A 147 -15.93 21.96 0.74
CA GLN A 147 -17.25 21.57 0.27
C GLN A 147 -18.11 22.84 0.26
N VAL A 148 -18.65 23.14 -0.92
CA VAL A 148 -19.48 24.33 -1.09
C VAL A 148 -20.93 23.98 -0.79
N THR A 149 -21.51 24.70 0.17
CA THR A 149 -22.93 24.58 0.54
C THR A 149 -23.60 25.95 0.39
N ASP A 150 -24.92 25.98 0.35
CA ASP A 150 -25.71 27.22 0.29
C ASP A 150 -25.27 28.18 -0.83
N LEU A 151 -25.04 27.66 -2.02
CA LEU A 151 -24.61 28.43 -3.17
C LEU A 151 -25.80 29.17 -3.83
N HIS A 152 -25.78 30.49 -3.77
CA HIS A 152 -26.77 31.33 -4.42
C HIS A 152 -26.09 32.17 -5.50
N LEU A 153 -26.35 31.81 -6.77
CA LEU A 153 -25.75 32.46 -7.94
C LEU A 153 -26.86 32.95 -8.90
N GLU A 154 -26.95 34.27 -9.03
CA GLU A 154 -27.77 34.92 -10.03
C GLU A 154 -26.97 35.99 -10.77
N ASP A 155 -27.25 36.18 -12.09
CA ASP A 155 -26.55 37.21 -12.86
C ASP A 155 -26.97 38.61 -12.40
N GLY A 156 -25.97 39.44 -12.11
CA GLY A 156 -26.20 40.81 -11.61
C GLY A 156 -26.43 40.92 -10.08
N GLN A 157 -26.37 39.80 -9.36
CA GLN A 157 -26.42 39.81 -7.89
C GLN A 157 -25.06 39.34 -7.30
N PRO A 158 -24.76 39.69 -6.05
CA PRO A 158 -23.57 39.13 -5.38
C PRO A 158 -23.74 37.62 -5.21
N LEU A 159 -22.65 36.86 -5.46
CA LEU A 159 -22.61 35.43 -5.21
C LEU A 159 -22.32 35.21 -3.71
N LYS A 160 -23.18 34.47 -3.04
CA LYS A 160 -22.99 34.06 -1.67
C LYS A 160 -22.86 32.52 -1.60
N PHE A 161 -21.89 32.05 -0.87
CA PHE A 161 -21.72 30.64 -0.62
C PHE A 161 -21.07 30.38 0.73
N LYS A 162 -21.31 29.21 1.27
CA LYS A 162 -20.62 28.69 2.45
C LYS A 162 -19.62 27.62 2.01
N ALA A 163 -18.39 27.73 2.51
CA ALA A 163 -17.37 26.75 2.30
C ALA A 163 -17.07 26.04 3.62
N VAL A 164 -17.25 24.72 3.63
CA VAL A 164 -17.01 23.86 4.78
C VAL A 164 -15.76 23.02 4.49
N PHE A 165 -14.79 23.04 5.40
CA PHE A 165 -13.52 22.34 5.22
C PHE A 165 -12.94 21.96 6.59
N GLU A 166 -11.97 21.02 6.58
CA GLU A 166 -11.28 20.61 7.79
C GLU A 166 -9.98 21.39 8.01
N VAL A 167 -9.68 21.59 9.29
CA VAL A 167 -8.45 22.20 9.78
C VAL A 167 -7.82 21.31 10.82
N LEU A 168 -6.51 21.47 11.07
CA LEU A 168 -5.86 20.83 12.21
C LEU A 168 -6.37 21.44 13.51
N PRO A 169 -6.73 20.61 14.50
CA PRO A 169 -7.11 21.10 15.80
C PRO A 169 -5.92 21.72 16.54
N GLU A 170 -6.19 22.70 17.36
CA GLU A 170 -5.21 23.21 18.30
C GLU A 170 -5.17 22.30 19.53
N PHE A 171 -4.02 21.78 19.87
CA PHE A 171 -3.77 20.97 21.06
C PHE A 171 -2.40 21.28 21.64
N SER A 172 -2.23 21.04 22.95
CA SER A 172 -0.94 21.20 23.63
C SER A 172 -0.13 19.89 23.54
N ILE A 173 1.20 20.02 23.44
CA ILE A 173 2.16 18.93 23.48
C ILE A 173 2.99 18.96 24.78
N ASP A 174 2.47 19.57 25.86
CA ASP A 174 3.22 19.70 27.10
C ASP A 174 3.62 18.33 27.67
N GLY A 175 4.86 18.24 28.13
CA GLY A 175 5.39 17.02 28.77
C GLY A 175 5.72 15.88 27.81
N TYR A 176 5.86 16.09 26.49
CA TYR A 176 6.34 15.02 25.57
C TYR A 176 7.75 14.56 25.94
N GLN A 177 8.54 15.42 26.54
CA GLN A 177 9.91 15.12 27.02
C GLN A 177 9.95 14.12 28.19
N ASP A 178 8.82 13.86 28.85
CA ASP A 178 8.71 12.91 29.96
C ASP A 178 8.39 11.48 29.48
N VAL A 179 8.03 11.32 28.22
CA VAL A 179 7.79 10.00 27.65
C VAL A 179 9.10 9.22 27.61
N ARG A 180 9.08 7.97 28.06
CA ARG A 180 10.22 7.07 28.00
C ARG A 180 9.79 5.77 27.37
N VAL A 181 10.64 5.23 26.53
CA VAL A 181 10.48 3.91 25.90
C VAL A 181 11.75 3.10 26.06
N GLU A 182 11.59 1.81 26.21
CA GLU A 182 12.72 0.91 26.34
C GLU A 182 13.27 0.57 24.96
N LYS A 183 14.55 0.83 24.77
CA LYS A 183 15.29 0.46 23.56
C LYS A 183 15.86 -0.94 23.72
N ALA A 184 15.59 -1.82 22.75
CA ALA A 184 16.20 -3.14 22.71
C ALA A 184 17.68 -3.04 22.36
N ASP A 185 18.47 -4.08 22.71
CA ASP A 185 19.89 -4.14 22.36
C ASP A 185 20.05 -4.29 20.84
N ALA A 186 20.74 -3.33 20.24
CA ALA A 186 21.02 -3.28 18.81
C ALA A 186 22.31 -4.05 18.43
N ASN A 187 23.09 -4.52 19.43
CA ASN A 187 24.31 -5.24 19.15
C ASN A 187 24.03 -6.64 18.65
N LEU A 188 24.66 -7.02 17.55
CA LEU A 188 24.62 -8.39 17.04
C LEU A 188 25.44 -9.30 17.94
N THR A 189 24.82 -10.34 18.49
CA THR A 189 25.54 -11.36 19.26
C THR A 189 26.16 -12.40 18.32
N ASP A 190 27.23 -13.05 18.76
CA ASP A 190 27.86 -14.12 17.95
C ASP A 190 26.90 -15.30 17.74
N ALA A 191 26.05 -15.61 18.74
CA ALA A 191 25.02 -16.64 18.58
C ALA A 191 23.99 -16.33 17.48
N GLU A 192 23.54 -15.08 17.36
CA GLU A 192 22.66 -14.67 16.27
C GLU A 192 23.36 -14.75 14.91
N PHE A 193 24.63 -14.33 14.86
CA PHE A 193 25.44 -14.45 13.66
C PHE A 193 25.59 -15.91 13.22
N ASP A 194 25.94 -16.81 14.15
CA ASP A 194 26.11 -18.24 13.87
C ASP A 194 24.79 -18.87 13.41
N THR A 195 23.66 -18.46 13.98
CA THR A 195 22.33 -18.92 13.59
C THR A 195 22.00 -18.51 12.15
N GLU A 196 22.23 -17.25 11.79
CA GLU A 196 21.97 -16.75 10.42
C GLU A 196 22.97 -17.36 9.41
N LEU A 197 24.23 -17.53 9.80
CA LEU A 197 25.22 -18.20 8.97
C LEU A 197 24.83 -19.67 8.70
N ALA A 198 24.37 -20.38 9.74
CA ALA A 198 23.85 -21.74 9.60
C ALA A 198 22.65 -21.78 8.67
N ARG A 199 21.74 -20.79 8.74
CA ARG A 199 20.58 -20.68 7.86
C ARG A 199 20.98 -20.46 6.40
N VAL A 200 21.95 -19.57 6.14
CA VAL A 200 22.50 -19.35 4.81
C VAL A 200 23.13 -20.62 4.25
N ARG A 201 23.94 -21.32 5.08
CA ARG A 201 24.57 -22.60 4.74
C ARG A 201 23.52 -23.67 4.43
N ASP A 202 22.46 -23.74 5.23
CA ASP A 202 21.37 -24.70 5.08
C ASP A 202 20.58 -24.46 3.77
N SER A 203 20.35 -23.20 3.40
CA SER A 203 19.68 -22.84 2.16
C SER A 203 20.44 -23.27 0.88
N ARG A 204 21.72 -23.56 1.01
CA ARG A 204 22.61 -24.04 -0.07
C ARG A 204 22.90 -25.53 0.02
N SER A 205 22.22 -26.23 0.91
CA SER A 205 22.37 -27.69 1.04
C SER A 205 21.88 -28.40 -0.20
N THR A 206 22.54 -29.49 -0.56
CA THR A 206 22.17 -30.37 -1.65
C THR A 206 21.58 -31.67 -1.10
N MET A 207 20.67 -32.27 -1.85
CA MET A 207 20.04 -33.53 -1.51
C MET A 207 20.73 -34.65 -2.28
N GLU A 208 21.58 -35.44 -1.63
CA GLU A 208 22.26 -36.57 -2.28
C GLU A 208 21.53 -37.89 -1.99
N PRO A 209 21.36 -38.77 -2.98
CA PRO A 209 20.75 -40.05 -2.77
C PRO A 209 21.69 -40.97 -1.98
N VAL A 210 21.16 -41.66 -0.97
CA VAL A 210 21.86 -42.67 -0.22
C VAL A 210 21.76 -44.00 -0.99
N THR A 211 22.90 -44.49 -1.47
CA THR A 211 22.96 -45.73 -2.29
C THR A 211 22.99 -47.00 -1.42
N GLU A 212 23.19 -46.88 -0.14
CA GLU A 212 23.20 -48.00 0.82
C GLU A 212 21.77 -48.48 1.10
N GLU A 213 21.53 -49.77 1.01
CA GLU A 213 20.27 -50.38 1.41
C GLU A 213 20.16 -50.43 2.93
N ARG A 214 19.68 -49.32 3.51
CA ARG A 214 19.39 -49.19 4.93
C ARG A 214 17.98 -48.67 5.18
N ALA A 215 17.56 -48.74 6.41
CA ALA A 215 16.32 -48.13 6.85
C ALA A 215 16.48 -46.63 7.09
N LEU A 216 15.39 -45.90 6.96
CA LEU A 216 15.27 -44.47 7.25
C LEU A 216 15.52 -44.22 8.75
N ALA A 217 16.38 -43.26 9.08
CA ALA A 217 16.67 -42.78 10.41
C ALA A 217 16.35 -41.30 10.54
N ASP A 218 16.33 -40.81 11.79
CA ASP A 218 16.13 -39.36 12.04
C ASP A 218 17.23 -38.53 11.36
N GLY A 219 16.82 -37.44 10.71
CA GLY A 219 17.69 -36.57 9.88
C GLY A 219 17.86 -37.01 8.43
N ASP A 220 17.34 -38.19 8.05
CA ASP A 220 17.25 -38.58 6.65
C ASP A 220 16.02 -37.90 5.96
N TRP A 221 16.13 -37.75 4.65
CA TRP A 221 15.04 -37.27 3.83
C TRP A 221 14.46 -38.42 3.03
N ALA A 222 13.22 -38.76 3.33
CA ALA A 222 12.47 -39.77 2.59
C ALA A 222 11.94 -39.18 1.30
N GLN A 223 12.31 -39.76 0.16
CA GLN A 223 11.64 -39.49 -1.12
C GLN A 223 10.46 -40.43 -1.21
N ILE A 224 9.25 -39.87 -1.18
CA ILE A 224 8.00 -40.65 -1.13
C ILE A 224 7.07 -40.25 -2.27
N SER A 225 6.24 -41.21 -2.70
CA SER A 225 4.98 -40.94 -3.37
C SER A 225 3.83 -41.29 -2.46
N PHE A 226 2.82 -40.46 -2.44
CA PHE A 226 1.69 -40.71 -1.55
C PHE A 226 0.35 -40.43 -2.23
N LYS A 227 -0.67 -41.17 -1.80
CA LYS A 227 -2.07 -40.94 -2.12
C LYS A 227 -2.87 -40.88 -0.82
N GLY A 228 -3.54 -39.75 -0.57
CA GLY A 228 -4.42 -39.55 0.57
C GLY A 228 -5.88 -39.56 0.15
N GLU A 229 -6.69 -40.37 0.81
CA GLU A 229 -8.13 -40.43 0.61
C GLU A 229 -8.82 -39.99 1.89
N VAL A 230 -9.78 -39.06 1.78
CA VAL A 230 -10.55 -38.61 2.93
C VAL A 230 -11.43 -39.76 3.38
N LYS A 231 -11.29 -40.23 4.63
CA LYS A 231 -12.25 -41.12 5.21
C LYS A 231 -13.55 -40.37 5.39
N SER A 232 -14.59 -40.82 4.71
CA SER A 232 -15.89 -40.17 4.71
C SER A 232 -16.44 -40.03 6.13
N ASP A 233 -16.83 -38.80 6.42
CA ASP A 233 -17.76 -38.50 7.53
C ASP A 233 -19.00 -39.39 7.38
N PRO A 234 -19.50 -40.05 8.42
CA PRO A 234 -20.69 -40.92 8.33
C PRO A 234 -21.94 -40.18 7.81
N GLU A 235 -21.95 -38.87 7.73
CA GLU A 235 -23.04 -38.04 7.18
C GLU A 235 -22.83 -37.56 5.73
N ALA A 236 -21.69 -37.78 5.11
CA ALA A 236 -21.40 -37.34 3.73
C ALA A 236 -21.79 -38.43 2.72
N THR A 237 -22.86 -38.19 2.00
CA THR A 237 -23.25 -38.94 0.80
C THR A 237 -22.24 -38.63 -0.32
N GLU A 238 -21.37 -39.62 -0.63
CA GLU A 238 -20.39 -39.63 -1.70
C GLU A 238 -19.31 -38.50 -1.64
N SER A 239 -18.07 -38.88 -1.27
CA SER A 239 -16.93 -37.97 -1.33
C SER A 239 -16.54 -37.67 -2.77
N THR A 240 -16.96 -36.53 -3.29
CA THR A 240 -16.55 -35.98 -4.59
C THR A 240 -15.19 -35.23 -4.49
N GLU A 241 -14.47 -35.36 -3.39
CA GLU A 241 -13.18 -34.72 -3.23
C GLU A 241 -12.09 -35.50 -3.95
N GLN A 242 -11.31 -34.79 -4.77
CA GLN A 242 -10.18 -35.38 -5.47
C GLN A 242 -9.13 -35.89 -4.47
N PRO A 243 -8.54 -37.07 -4.66
CA PRO A 243 -7.52 -37.61 -3.79
C PRO A 243 -6.31 -36.66 -3.72
N ILE A 244 -5.69 -36.59 -2.57
CA ILE A 244 -4.50 -35.79 -2.34
C ILE A 244 -3.31 -36.65 -2.77
N THR A 245 -2.68 -36.29 -3.89
CA THR A 245 -1.55 -37.06 -4.41
C THR A 245 -0.29 -36.21 -4.44
N GLY A 246 0.83 -36.81 -4.12
CA GLY A 246 2.17 -36.20 -4.30
C GLY A 246 3.13 -37.24 -4.84
N GLU A 247 3.85 -36.88 -5.90
CA GLU A 247 4.92 -37.69 -6.46
C GLU A 247 6.26 -37.08 -6.10
N ASP A 248 7.22 -37.90 -5.73
CA ASP A 248 8.59 -37.49 -5.39
C ASP A 248 8.71 -36.42 -4.29
N ALA A 249 7.76 -36.41 -3.34
CA ALA A 249 7.82 -35.51 -2.20
C ALA A 249 9.00 -35.87 -1.29
N LEU A 250 9.68 -34.86 -0.74
CA LEU A 250 10.77 -35.02 0.19
C LEU A 250 10.31 -34.64 1.60
N LEU A 251 10.37 -35.58 2.52
CA LEU A 251 10.03 -35.39 3.93
C LEU A 251 11.24 -35.72 4.84
N GLU A 252 11.57 -34.79 5.72
CA GLU A 252 12.60 -35.02 6.73
C GLU A 252 12.08 -35.90 7.85
N VAL A 253 12.70 -37.04 8.09
CA VAL A 253 12.34 -37.95 9.18
C VAL A 253 12.82 -37.40 10.51
N GLY A 254 11.89 -37.14 11.44
CA GLY A 254 12.19 -36.50 12.72
C GLY A 254 12.27 -34.99 12.64
N GLY A 255 12.00 -34.38 11.46
CA GLY A 255 11.96 -32.92 11.29
C GLY A 255 10.76 -32.26 11.97
N GLU A 256 10.95 -31.04 12.45
CA GLU A 256 9.89 -30.23 13.12
C GLU A 256 8.69 -29.95 12.18
N ASN A 257 8.94 -29.86 10.88
CA ASN A 257 7.92 -29.58 9.88
C ASN A 257 7.21 -30.83 9.34
N THR A 258 7.62 -32.02 9.78
CA THR A 258 7.01 -33.28 9.38
C THR A 258 6.00 -33.73 10.45
N LEU A 259 4.79 -34.01 10.03
CA LEU A 259 3.75 -34.46 10.95
C LEU A 259 4.20 -35.70 11.74
N PRO A 260 3.89 -35.79 13.05
CA PRO A 260 4.33 -36.90 13.90
C PRO A 260 3.93 -38.27 13.33
N ALA A 261 2.72 -38.40 12.77
CA ALA A 261 2.25 -39.65 12.18
C ALA A 261 3.10 -40.10 10.98
N PHE A 262 3.62 -39.18 10.17
CA PHE A 262 4.55 -39.49 9.10
C PHE A 262 5.92 -39.89 9.66
N ASN A 263 6.43 -39.18 10.68
CA ASN A 263 7.69 -39.52 11.34
C ASN A 263 7.67 -40.95 11.93
N ASP A 264 6.58 -41.31 12.60
CA ASP A 264 6.46 -42.63 13.25
C ASP A 264 6.45 -43.78 12.24
N VAL A 265 5.82 -43.58 11.10
CA VAL A 265 5.69 -44.62 10.07
C VAL A 265 6.93 -44.68 9.16
N LEU A 266 7.54 -43.53 8.86
CA LEU A 266 8.74 -43.47 8.02
C LEU A 266 10.00 -43.95 8.74
N ARG A 267 10.04 -43.78 10.06
CA ARG A 267 11.18 -44.24 10.88
C ARG A 267 11.33 -45.74 10.78
N GLY A 268 12.46 -46.20 10.23
CA GLY A 268 12.75 -47.60 10.05
C GLY A 268 12.23 -48.22 8.76
N ALA A 269 11.48 -47.47 7.92
CA ALA A 269 11.05 -47.94 6.63
C ALA A 269 12.21 -48.04 5.64
N LYS A 270 12.08 -48.91 4.63
CA LYS A 270 13.10 -49.13 3.60
C LYS A 270 12.61 -48.67 2.22
N PRO A 271 13.51 -48.33 1.31
CA PRO A 271 13.15 -48.04 -0.08
C PRO A 271 12.35 -49.23 -0.71
N GLY A 272 11.32 -48.92 -1.46
CA GLY A 272 10.39 -49.88 -2.07
C GLY A 272 9.29 -50.37 -1.11
N GLN A 273 9.21 -49.90 0.10
CA GLN A 273 8.16 -50.29 1.08
C GLN A 273 6.90 -49.41 0.92
N GLU A 274 5.74 -50.08 0.84
CA GLU A 274 4.43 -49.42 0.92
C GLU A 274 3.96 -49.35 2.38
N LEU A 275 3.50 -48.20 2.79
CA LEU A 275 3.06 -47.88 4.14
C LEU A 275 1.63 -47.32 4.10
N LYS A 276 0.76 -47.86 4.97
CA LYS A 276 -0.63 -47.38 5.08
C LYS A 276 -0.91 -46.92 6.49
N PHE A 277 -1.36 -45.70 6.64
CA PHE A 277 -1.67 -45.12 7.93
C PHE A 277 -2.70 -44.01 7.82
N GLU A 278 -3.22 -43.57 8.94
CA GLU A 278 -4.25 -42.54 9.01
C GLU A 278 -3.72 -41.33 9.77
N VAL A 279 -4.09 -40.15 9.29
CA VAL A 279 -3.75 -38.88 9.94
C VAL A 279 -5.04 -38.12 10.19
N SER A 280 -5.27 -37.75 11.45
CA SER A 280 -6.37 -36.86 11.82
C SER A 280 -5.83 -35.44 11.96
N TYR A 281 -6.42 -34.53 11.23
CA TYR A 281 -6.06 -33.12 11.25
C TYR A 281 -6.96 -32.34 12.21
N PRO A 282 -6.41 -31.43 13.02
CA PRO A 282 -7.23 -30.60 13.91
C PRO A 282 -8.10 -29.61 13.11
N GLU A 283 -9.15 -29.09 13.73
CA GLU A 283 -10.09 -28.15 13.08
C GLU A 283 -9.44 -26.80 12.70
N ASP A 284 -8.38 -26.39 13.42
CA ASP A 284 -7.62 -25.17 13.20
C ASP A 284 -6.44 -25.35 12.24
N PHE A 285 -6.34 -26.49 11.57
CA PHE A 285 -5.26 -26.73 10.60
C PHE A 285 -5.28 -25.73 9.47
N GLY A 286 -4.09 -25.18 9.13
CA GLY A 286 -3.94 -24.08 8.17
C GLY A 286 -4.50 -24.33 6.77
N GLU A 287 -4.63 -25.61 6.36
CA GLU A 287 -5.23 -25.97 5.08
C GLU A 287 -6.69 -26.41 5.27
N LYS A 288 -7.62 -25.57 4.83
CA LYS A 288 -9.09 -25.78 4.98
C LYS A 288 -9.61 -27.10 4.39
N ARG A 289 -8.92 -27.68 3.41
CA ARG A 289 -9.27 -28.97 2.79
C ARG A 289 -9.01 -30.14 3.71
N LEU A 290 -8.09 -30.01 4.66
CA LEU A 290 -7.64 -31.02 5.59
C LEU A 290 -8.21 -30.83 7.00
N ALA A 291 -8.53 -29.61 7.38
CA ALA A 291 -9.00 -29.24 8.72
C ALA A 291 -10.19 -30.09 9.17
N GLY A 292 -10.09 -30.70 10.37
CA GLY A 292 -11.12 -31.53 10.99
C GLY A 292 -11.33 -32.90 10.34
N LYS A 293 -10.53 -33.29 9.34
CA LYS A 293 -10.72 -34.55 8.60
C LYS A 293 -9.68 -35.59 8.97
N THR A 294 -10.06 -36.88 8.83
CA THR A 294 -9.13 -38.00 8.90
C THR A 294 -8.85 -38.52 7.51
N ILE A 295 -7.59 -38.59 7.15
CA ILE A 295 -7.12 -39.00 5.82
C ILE A 295 -6.34 -40.28 5.94
N ALA A 296 -6.71 -41.25 5.11
CA ALA A 296 -5.96 -42.50 4.95
C ALA A 296 -4.91 -42.27 3.87
N TYR A 297 -3.65 -42.47 4.21
CA TYR A 297 -2.50 -42.33 3.32
C TYR A 297 -1.95 -43.70 2.90
N ASP A 298 -1.77 -43.85 1.61
CA ASP A 298 -0.93 -44.88 1.01
C ASP A 298 0.37 -44.22 0.56
N VAL A 299 1.48 -44.60 1.18
CA VAL A 299 2.80 -43.98 0.96
C VAL A 299 3.77 -45.04 0.49
N GLU A 300 4.43 -44.79 -0.64
CA GLU A 300 5.53 -45.58 -1.15
C GLU A 300 6.85 -44.85 -0.92
N VAL A 301 7.81 -45.47 -0.26
CA VAL A 301 9.16 -44.95 -0.05
C VAL A 301 9.99 -45.27 -1.28
N LYS A 302 10.28 -44.27 -2.10
CA LYS A 302 11.09 -44.43 -3.32
C LYS A 302 12.59 -44.47 -3.05
N GLY A 303 13.04 -43.72 -2.05
CA GLY A 303 14.46 -43.63 -1.75
C GLY A 303 14.76 -42.84 -0.51
N ILE A 304 16.03 -42.88 -0.13
CA ILE A 304 16.57 -42.11 0.99
C ILE A 304 17.50 -41.04 0.42
N LYS A 305 17.34 -39.80 0.85
CA LYS A 305 18.29 -38.73 0.55
C LYS A 305 18.88 -38.19 1.84
N LYS A 306 20.10 -37.71 1.75
CA LYS A 306 20.78 -37.03 2.83
C LYS A 306 21.00 -35.58 2.45
N LYS A 307 20.65 -34.68 3.35
CA LYS A 307 20.94 -33.27 3.21
C LYS A 307 22.41 -33.01 3.51
N ILE A 308 23.17 -32.62 2.50
CA ILE A 308 24.59 -32.30 2.64
C ILE A 308 24.74 -30.79 2.65
N GLN A 309 25.20 -30.28 3.75
CA GLN A 309 25.53 -28.86 3.88
C GLN A 309 26.91 -28.60 3.28
N PRO A 310 27.08 -27.54 2.47
CA PRO A 310 28.37 -27.18 1.91
C PRO A 310 29.38 -26.82 3.00
N GLU A 311 30.66 -27.04 2.73
CA GLU A 311 31.71 -26.54 3.59
C GLU A 311 31.86 -25.03 3.49
N LEU A 312 32.14 -24.38 4.62
CA LEU A 312 32.37 -22.92 4.66
C LEU A 312 33.79 -22.61 4.19
N ASN A 313 34.00 -22.64 2.88
CA ASN A 313 35.26 -22.37 2.21
C ASN A 313 35.14 -21.23 1.20
N ASP A 314 36.22 -20.88 0.53
CA ASP A 314 36.24 -19.77 -0.44
C ASP A 314 35.35 -20.04 -1.66
N ASP A 315 35.15 -21.29 -2.03
CA ASP A 315 34.27 -21.63 -3.13
C ASP A 315 32.79 -21.38 -2.77
N PHE A 316 32.39 -21.71 -1.55
CA PHE A 316 31.08 -21.37 -1.00
C PHE A 316 30.84 -19.84 -1.01
N ALA A 317 31.86 -19.05 -0.62
CA ALA A 317 31.74 -17.59 -0.65
C ALA A 317 31.53 -17.05 -2.08
N LYS A 318 32.25 -17.59 -3.07
CA LYS A 318 32.10 -17.21 -4.48
C LYS A 318 30.73 -17.59 -5.08
N GLU A 319 30.11 -18.68 -4.61
CA GLU A 319 28.76 -19.07 -5.02
C GLU A 319 27.67 -18.14 -4.48
N LEU A 320 27.93 -17.48 -3.33
CA LEU A 320 27.00 -16.54 -2.74
C LEU A 320 27.04 -15.15 -3.39
N GLY A 321 28.20 -14.77 -3.94
CA GLY A 321 28.36 -13.47 -4.59
C GLY A 321 29.84 -13.10 -4.86
N GLU A 322 30.06 -11.80 -5.08
CA GLU A 322 31.39 -11.26 -5.35
C GLU A 322 32.18 -11.05 -4.04
N TYR A 323 32.65 -12.15 -3.45
CA TYR A 323 33.48 -12.13 -2.24
C TYR A 323 34.90 -12.64 -2.57
N GLU A 324 35.93 -12.07 -1.93
CA GLU A 324 37.30 -12.49 -2.13
C GLU A 324 37.58 -13.87 -1.55
N GLY A 325 36.84 -14.25 -0.50
CA GLY A 325 36.92 -15.54 0.17
C GLY A 325 35.97 -15.61 1.37
N ILE A 326 36.05 -16.70 2.12
CA ILE A 326 35.11 -16.99 3.25
C ILE A 326 35.22 -15.95 4.37
N GLU A 327 36.40 -15.42 4.65
CA GLU A 327 36.57 -14.44 5.73
C GLU A 327 36.00 -13.06 5.31
N ASP A 328 36.18 -12.64 4.05
CA ASP A 328 35.55 -11.44 3.49
C ASP A 328 34.02 -11.55 3.52
N PHE A 329 33.48 -12.70 3.12
CA PHE A 329 32.05 -12.98 3.23
C PHE A 329 31.55 -12.86 4.67
N LYS A 330 32.20 -13.55 5.64
CA LYS A 330 31.78 -13.51 7.05
C LYS A 330 31.81 -12.09 7.61
N GLN A 331 32.86 -11.32 7.29
CA GLN A 331 32.95 -9.94 7.75
C GLN A 331 31.83 -9.08 7.17
N LYS A 332 31.63 -9.07 5.86
CA LYS A 332 30.57 -8.30 5.20
C LYS A 332 29.17 -8.74 5.64
N PHE A 333 28.99 -10.04 5.84
CA PHE A 333 27.73 -10.61 6.32
C PHE A 333 27.43 -10.18 7.76
N LYS A 334 28.46 -10.21 8.65
CA LYS A 334 28.34 -9.71 10.03
C LYS A 334 28.01 -8.23 10.07
N GLU A 335 28.66 -7.41 9.24
CA GLU A 335 28.36 -5.98 9.09
C GLU A 335 26.93 -5.73 8.60
N HIS A 336 26.49 -6.50 7.62
CA HIS A 336 25.13 -6.42 7.09
C HIS A 336 24.09 -6.76 8.16
N LEU A 337 24.24 -7.88 8.85
CA LEU A 337 23.35 -8.30 9.92
C LEU A 337 23.32 -7.30 11.09
N ALA A 338 24.47 -6.75 11.47
CA ALA A 338 24.57 -5.73 12.52
C ALA A 338 23.82 -4.45 12.12
N ASN A 339 23.99 -4.00 10.88
CA ASN A 339 23.28 -2.85 10.36
C ASN A 339 21.77 -3.08 10.27
N ASP A 340 21.34 -4.27 9.84
CA ASP A 340 19.92 -4.62 9.76
C ASP A 340 19.29 -4.73 11.15
N LYS A 341 19.98 -5.34 12.12
CA LYS A 341 19.53 -5.39 13.51
C LYS A 341 19.38 -3.98 14.09
N LYS A 342 20.40 -3.12 13.88
CA LYS A 342 20.37 -1.74 14.34
C LYS A 342 19.17 -0.98 13.75
N ARG A 343 18.96 -1.06 12.45
CA ARG A 343 17.81 -0.43 11.77
C ARG A 343 16.48 -0.95 12.31
N ARG A 344 16.36 -2.26 12.51
CA ARG A 344 15.15 -2.86 13.08
C ARG A 344 14.86 -2.33 14.47
N VAL A 345 15.86 -2.33 15.35
CA VAL A 345 15.72 -1.82 16.73
C VAL A 345 15.37 -0.33 16.74
N GLU A 346 16.01 0.48 15.88
CA GLU A 346 15.69 1.90 15.76
C GLU A 346 14.23 2.12 15.30
N THR A 347 13.77 1.31 14.36
CA THR A 347 12.40 1.36 13.87
C THR A 347 11.41 0.95 14.95
N GLU A 348 11.60 -0.19 15.60
CA GLU A 348 10.75 -0.68 16.70
C GLU A 348 10.70 0.31 17.87
N THR A 349 11.83 0.94 18.18
CA THR A 349 11.90 1.97 19.23
C THR A 349 11.11 3.22 18.86
N ARG A 350 11.21 3.65 17.59
CA ARG A 350 10.43 4.78 17.06
C ARG A 350 8.93 4.50 17.13
N ASP A 351 8.51 3.28 16.78
CA ASP A 351 7.10 2.90 16.84
C ASP A 351 6.57 2.90 18.26
N LYS A 352 7.29 2.27 19.19
CA LYS A 352 6.94 2.29 20.61
C LYS A 352 6.82 3.74 21.13
N LEU A 353 7.72 4.61 20.69
CA LEU A 353 7.67 6.02 21.05
C LEU A 353 6.44 6.73 20.48
N LEU A 354 6.12 6.50 19.21
CA LEU A 354 4.92 7.05 18.57
C LEU A 354 3.65 6.51 19.22
N ASP A 355 3.59 5.24 19.56
CA ASP A 355 2.46 4.64 20.28
C ASP A 355 2.30 5.27 21.67
N ALA A 356 3.38 5.46 22.40
CA ALA A 356 3.35 6.12 23.71
C ALA A 356 2.90 7.59 23.61
N LEU A 357 3.35 8.32 22.59
CA LEU A 357 2.90 9.68 22.31
C LEU A 357 1.42 9.72 21.92
N ASN A 358 0.98 8.81 21.02
CA ASN A 358 -0.42 8.71 20.62
C ASN A 358 -1.35 8.36 21.79
N ALA A 359 -0.89 7.54 22.72
CA ALA A 359 -1.64 7.23 23.94
C ALA A 359 -1.73 8.41 24.90
N LYS A 360 -0.67 9.21 25.00
CA LYS A 360 -0.60 10.37 25.91
C LYS A 360 -1.47 11.53 25.42
N TYR A 361 -1.49 11.80 24.10
CA TYR A 361 -2.21 12.94 23.54
C TYR A 361 -3.47 12.49 22.81
N GLN A 362 -4.60 13.02 23.26
CA GLN A 362 -5.90 12.78 22.61
C GLN A 362 -6.37 14.08 21.96
N PHE A 363 -6.57 14.05 20.66
CA PHE A 363 -7.12 15.15 19.86
C PHE A 363 -7.87 14.59 18.65
N PRO A 364 -8.86 15.32 18.14
CA PRO A 364 -9.59 14.90 16.95
C PRO A 364 -8.69 14.96 15.71
N VAL A 365 -8.86 14.01 14.83
CA VAL A 365 -8.10 13.93 13.56
C VAL A 365 -9.04 14.24 12.40
N PRO A 366 -8.62 15.12 11.46
CA PRO A 366 -9.39 15.38 10.25
C PRO A 366 -9.63 14.09 9.43
N GLU A 367 -10.88 13.85 9.07
CA GLU A 367 -11.28 12.64 8.32
C GLU A 367 -10.58 12.57 6.95
N SER A 368 -10.41 13.73 6.31
CA SER A 368 -9.69 13.80 5.02
C SER A 368 -8.26 13.26 5.09
N LEU A 369 -7.55 13.51 6.19
CA LEU A 369 -6.19 12.97 6.39
C LEU A 369 -6.23 11.45 6.59
N ILE A 370 -7.22 10.96 7.36
CA ILE A 370 -7.40 9.51 7.59
C ILE A 370 -7.68 8.81 6.26
N GLN A 371 -8.60 9.35 5.44
CA GLN A 371 -8.94 8.77 4.14
C GLN A 371 -7.76 8.77 3.18
N ASN A 372 -7.00 9.87 3.11
CA ASN A 372 -5.78 9.93 2.29
C ASN A 372 -4.74 8.89 2.74
N GLN A 373 -4.61 8.67 4.05
CA GLN A 373 -3.68 7.68 4.59
C GLN A 373 -4.14 6.25 4.30
N ILE A 374 -5.45 5.97 4.39
CA ILE A 374 -6.04 4.69 3.97
C ILE A 374 -5.74 4.42 2.50
N ASP A 375 -5.97 5.41 1.63
CA ASP A 375 -5.69 5.28 0.19
C ASP A 375 -4.21 4.99 -0.08
N ALA A 376 -3.31 5.70 0.59
CA ALA A 376 -1.87 5.46 0.48
C ALA A 376 -1.45 4.06 0.96
N ARG A 377 -2.08 3.53 2.02
CA ARG A 377 -1.83 2.17 2.53
C ARG A 377 -2.36 1.11 1.56
N LEU A 378 -3.55 1.28 1.03
CA LEU A 378 -4.15 0.38 0.05
C LEU A 378 -3.32 0.33 -1.24
N ASP A 379 -2.89 1.48 -1.74
CA ASP A 379 -2.00 1.59 -2.90
C ASP A 379 -0.70 0.81 -2.71
N ARG A 380 -0.07 0.94 -1.54
CA ARG A 380 1.14 0.17 -1.21
C ARG A 380 0.87 -1.34 -1.17
N GLY A 381 -0.24 -1.74 -0.53
CA GLY A 381 -0.67 -3.14 -0.46
C GLY A 381 -0.92 -3.74 -1.84
N LEU A 382 -1.62 -3.03 -2.71
CA LEU A 382 -1.90 -3.47 -4.08
C LEU A 382 -0.63 -3.62 -4.91
N ARG A 383 0.32 -2.67 -4.78
CA ARG A 383 1.63 -2.77 -5.45
C ARG A 383 2.43 -3.98 -4.96
N ALA A 384 2.42 -4.26 -3.66
CA ALA A 384 3.08 -5.44 -3.10
C ALA A 384 2.47 -6.74 -3.62
N LEU A 385 1.13 -6.83 -3.69
CA LEU A 385 0.43 -7.97 -4.28
C LEU A 385 0.74 -8.15 -5.77
N ALA A 386 0.82 -7.04 -6.53
CA ALA A 386 1.22 -7.06 -7.94
C ALA A 386 2.66 -7.58 -8.12
N GLN A 387 3.59 -7.16 -7.26
CA GLN A 387 4.98 -7.65 -7.28
C GLN A 387 5.09 -9.13 -6.93
N GLN A 388 4.17 -9.65 -6.11
CA GLN A 388 4.05 -11.08 -5.78
C GLN A 388 3.39 -11.89 -6.91
N GLY A 389 2.96 -11.25 -8.01
CA GLY A 389 2.41 -11.90 -9.18
C GLY A 389 0.89 -12.05 -9.17
N MET A 390 0.17 -11.37 -8.27
CA MET A 390 -1.29 -11.32 -8.31
C MET A 390 -1.76 -10.60 -9.56
N ARG A 391 -2.71 -11.20 -10.29
CA ARG A 391 -3.24 -10.61 -11.52
C ARG A 391 -4.21 -9.46 -11.22
N THR A 392 -4.24 -8.49 -12.10
CA THR A 392 -5.15 -7.32 -12.00
C THR A 392 -6.62 -7.71 -11.88
N GLU A 393 -7.03 -8.82 -12.53
CA GLU A 393 -8.40 -9.34 -12.45
C GLU A 393 -8.77 -9.83 -11.04
N ASP A 394 -7.82 -10.44 -10.34
CA ASP A 394 -8.04 -10.93 -8.98
C ASP A 394 -8.01 -9.76 -7.98
N MET A 395 -7.20 -8.73 -8.21
CA MET A 395 -7.23 -7.50 -7.43
C MET A 395 -8.57 -6.76 -7.52
N ARG A 396 -9.24 -6.78 -8.68
CA ARG A 396 -10.56 -6.16 -8.86
C ARG A 396 -11.68 -6.85 -8.08
N LYS A 397 -11.47 -8.11 -7.67
CA LYS A 397 -12.43 -8.89 -6.86
C LYS A 397 -12.31 -8.62 -5.36
N LEU A 398 -11.29 -7.86 -4.95
CA LEU A 398 -11.10 -7.52 -3.54
C LEU A 398 -12.23 -6.59 -3.05
N ASP A 399 -12.69 -6.85 -1.85
CA ASP A 399 -13.65 -5.96 -1.17
C ASP A 399 -12.91 -4.74 -0.61
N PHE A 400 -12.85 -3.68 -1.42
CA PHE A 400 -12.19 -2.43 -1.03
C PHE A 400 -12.87 -1.76 0.16
N GLY A 401 -14.19 -1.90 0.32
CA GLY A 401 -14.92 -1.34 1.47
C GLY A 401 -14.41 -1.94 2.78
N ARG A 402 -14.36 -3.26 2.84
CA ARG A 402 -13.86 -3.99 4.00
C ARG A 402 -12.36 -3.75 4.25
N LEU A 403 -11.58 -3.66 3.18
CA LEU A 403 -10.14 -3.34 3.30
C LEU A 403 -9.92 -1.94 3.87
N ARG A 404 -10.69 -0.94 3.43
CA ARG A 404 -10.64 0.43 3.96
C ARG A 404 -10.94 0.47 5.45
N GLU A 405 -12.02 -0.20 5.85
CA GLU A 405 -12.41 -0.27 7.26
C GLU A 405 -11.34 -0.93 8.13
N ALA A 406 -10.77 -2.04 7.68
CA ALA A 406 -9.69 -2.73 8.39
C ALA A 406 -8.40 -1.89 8.54
N GLN A 407 -8.17 -0.91 7.66
CA GLN A 407 -7.00 -0.02 7.74
C GLN A 407 -7.23 1.24 8.57
N ARG A 408 -8.49 1.54 8.95
CA ARG A 408 -8.88 2.82 9.55
C ARG A 408 -8.14 3.12 10.86
N ASP A 409 -8.10 2.19 11.79
CA ASP A 409 -7.46 2.40 13.10
C ASP A 409 -5.95 2.66 12.95
N SER A 410 -5.28 1.85 12.13
CA SER A 410 -3.86 2.02 11.84
C SER A 410 -3.57 3.34 11.13
N ALA A 411 -4.40 3.72 10.15
CA ALA A 411 -4.26 5.00 9.46
C ALA A 411 -4.48 6.19 10.40
N THR A 412 -5.44 6.10 11.32
CA THR A 412 -5.69 7.12 12.34
C THR A 412 -4.49 7.29 13.26
N ALA A 413 -3.89 6.20 13.73
CA ALA A 413 -2.69 6.23 14.57
C ALA A 413 -1.49 6.85 13.84
N GLU A 414 -1.27 6.50 12.56
CA GLU A 414 -0.22 7.07 11.73
C GLU A 414 -0.40 8.57 11.49
N VAL A 415 -1.63 9.01 11.20
CA VAL A 415 -1.93 10.45 11.04
C VAL A 415 -1.72 11.21 12.34
N LYS A 416 -2.20 10.66 13.48
CA LYS A 416 -1.93 11.25 14.81
C LYS A 416 -0.43 11.40 15.07
N GLY A 417 0.34 10.34 14.86
CA GLY A 417 1.80 10.38 15.01
C GLY A 417 2.46 11.41 14.11
N THR A 418 2.00 11.54 12.86
CA THR A 418 2.50 12.55 11.92
C THR A 418 2.25 13.97 12.42
N VAL A 419 1.02 14.26 12.85
CA VAL A 419 0.63 15.59 13.38
C VAL A 419 1.39 15.92 14.65
N LEU A 420 1.61 14.92 15.54
CA LEU A 420 2.42 15.10 16.75
C LEU A 420 3.87 15.44 16.42
N LEU A 421 4.48 14.68 15.51
CA LEU A 421 5.86 14.93 15.07
C LEU A 421 6.03 16.32 14.44
N ASP A 422 5.07 16.76 13.61
CA ASP A 422 5.09 18.09 13.01
C ASP A 422 5.05 19.18 14.11
N LYS A 423 4.16 19.03 15.08
CA LYS A 423 4.01 19.99 16.18
C LYS A 423 5.22 20.01 17.12
N ILE A 424 5.81 18.85 17.41
CA ILE A 424 7.05 18.76 18.20
C ILE A 424 8.23 19.33 17.40
N ALA A 425 8.30 19.09 16.08
CA ALA A 425 9.32 19.68 15.24
C ALA A 425 9.24 21.21 15.18
N ASP A 426 8.03 21.78 15.25
CA ASP A 426 7.82 23.23 15.38
C ASP A 426 8.32 23.74 16.74
N ALA A 427 8.00 23.06 17.83
CA ALA A 427 8.43 23.42 19.17
C ALA A 427 9.96 23.32 19.36
N GLU A 428 10.59 22.30 18.80
CA GLU A 428 12.06 22.10 18.81
C GLU A 428 12.77 22.93 17.73
N ASN A 429 12.03 23.66 16.91
CA ASN A 429 12.56 24.47 15.80
C ASN A 429 13.49 23.70 14.84
N VAL A 430 13.09 22.46 14.52
CA VAL A 430 13.86 21.58 13.62
C VAL A 430 13.83 22.12 12.19
N GLN A 431 15.00 22.33 11.61
CA GLN A 431 15.16 22.83 10.26
C GLN A 431 15.79 21.74 9.34
N VAL A 432 15.37 21.75 8.09
CA VAL A 432 15.96 20.93 7.02
C VAL A 432 16.75 21.84 6.08
N SER A 433 18.04 21.58 5.97
CA SER A 433 18.91 22.34 5.07
C SER A 433 18.69 21.91 3.60
N ASP A 434 19.14 22.74 2.67
CA ASP A 434 19.10 22.39 1.25
C ASP A 434 20.04 21.20 0.94
N GLU A 435 21.13 21.07 1.70
CA GLU A 435 22.03 19.91 1.60
C GLU A 435 21.36 18.59 2.01
N ASP A 436 20.45 18.61 2.99
CA ASP A 436 19.67 17.42 3.36
C ASP A 436 18.76 17.00 2.21
N VAL A 437 18.10 18.00 1.60
CA VAL A 437 17.23 17.77 0.45
C VAL A 437 18.02 17.21 -0.73
N ASP A 438 19.21 17.77 -0.99
CA ASP A 438 20.06 17.32 -2.08
C ASP A 438 20.54 15.88 -1.90
N ARG A 439 20.89 15.50 -0.67
CA ARG A 439 21.22 14.10 -0.36
C ARG A 439 20.06 13.15 -0.63
N GLU A 440 18.84 13.53 -0.24
CA GLU A 440 17.66 12.70 -0.51
C GLU A 440 17.36 12.60 -2.01
N LEU A 441 17.48 13.72 -2.73
CA LEU A 441 17.31 13.72 -4.19
C LEU A 441 18.36 12.85 -4.90
N GLN A 442 19.60 12.80 -4.39
CA GLN A 442 20.62 11.90 -4.92
C GLN A 442 20.21 10.42 -4.73
N ILE A 443 19.68 10.06 -3.56
CA ILE A 443 19.20 8.69 -3.29
C ILE A 443 18.07 8.34 -4.26
N ILE A 444 17.08 9.23 -4.41
CA ILE A 444 15.95 9.03 -5.32
C ILE A 444 16.44 8.90 -6.77
N SER A 445 17.37 9.77 -7.20
CA SER A 445 17.98 9.75 -8.54
C SER A 445 18.64 8.41 -8.85
N LEU A 446 19.40 7.84 -7.90
CA LEU A 446 20.01 6.52 -8.04
C LEU A 446 18.97 5.40 -8.13
N GLN A 447 17.90 5.47 -7.34
CA GLN A 447 16.83 4.47 -7.33
C GLN A 447 15.98 4.49 -8.61
N THR A 448 15.65 5.70 -9.09
CA THR A 448 14.80 5.90 -10.28
C THR A 448 15.57 5.90 -11.58
N ARG A 449 16.92 5.98 -11.52
CA ARG A 449 17.82 6.17 -12.67
C ARG A 449 17.52 7.44 -13.47
N GLU A 450 16.92 8.44 -12.83
CA GLU A 450 16.64 9.75 -13.41
C GLU A 450 17.76 10.72 -13.06
N PRO A 451 18.27 11.55 -14.01
CA PRO A 451 19.29 12.56 -13.72
C PRO A 451 18.81 13.56 -12.65
N LEU A 452 19.70 13.91 -11.71
CA LEU A 452 19.38 14.76 -10.55
C LEU A 452 18.72 16.09 -10.93
N ASP A 453 19.23 16.76 -11.97
CA ASP A 453 18.71 18.06 -12.41
C ASP A 453 17.28 17.95 -12.97
N SER A 454 16.99 16.88 -13.73
CA SER A 454 15.66 16.59 -14.26
C SER A 454 14.68 16.29 -13.14
N LEU A 455 15.08 15.43 -12.19
CA LEU A 455 14.30 15.07 -11.01
C LEU A 455 13.97 16.33 -10.18
N ARG A 456 14.96 17.18 -9.91
CA ARG A 456 14.76 18.42 -9.16
C ARG A 456 13.78 19.36 -9.87
N THR A 457 13.93 19.57 -11.17
CA THR A 457 13.05 20.43 -11.96
C THR A 457 11.63 19.92 -11.93
N ARG A 458 11.41 18.62 -12.14
CA ARG A 458 10.10 17.99 -12.10
C ARG A 458 9.47 18.12 -10.73
N LEU A 459 10.15 17.74 -9.65
CA LEU A 459 9.62 17.80 -8.28
C LEU A 459 9.33 19.26 -7.84
N THR A 460 10.08 20.23 -8.34
CA THR A 460 9.81 21.64 -8.08
C THR A 460 8.53 22.09 -8.79
N SER A 461 8.37 21.74 -10.08
CA SER A 461 7.20 22.12 -10.87
C SER A 461 5.90 21.45 -10.35
N GLU A 462 6.00 20.25 -9.81
CA GLU A 462 4.90 19.50 -9.20
C GLU A 462 4.60 19.92 -7.74
N GLY A 463 5.43 20.79 -7.12
CA GLY A 463 5.31 21.16 -5.71
C GLY A 463 5.70 20.06 -4.72
N ASN A 464 6.25 18.94 -5.20
CA ASN A 464 6.61 17.79 -4.37
C ASN A 464 7.87 18.02 -3.53
N LEU A 465 8.70 19.00 -3.85
CA LEU A 465 9.93 19.32 -3.11
C LEU A 465 9.62 19.76 -1.66
N ALA A 466 8.51 20.51 -1.46
CA ALA A 466 8.08 20.90 -0.13
C ALA A 466 7.66 19.68 0.73
N ARG A 467 7.00 18.70 0.11
CA ARG A 467 6.61 17.45 0.78
C ARG A 467 7.83 16.62 1.20
N ILE A 468 8.87 16.56 0.37
CA ILE A 468 10.14 15.90 0.73
C ILE A 468 10.79 16.60 1.93
N ARG A 469 10.81 17.93 1.94
CA ARG A 469 11.36 18.70 3.07
C ARG A 469 10.62 18.44 4.37
N GLU A 470 9.30 18.40 4.35
CA GLU A 470 8.49 18.07 5.53
C GLU A 470 8.74 16.63 5.98
N GLN A 471 8.86 15.68 5.06
CA GLN A 471 9.21 14.31 5.39
C GLN A 471 10.57 14.21 6.09
N LEU A 472 11.59 14.83 5.54
CA LEU A 472 12.93 14.89 6.15
C LEU A 472 12.91 15.56 7.54
N ARG A 473 12.05 16.57 7.71
CA ARG A 473 11.86 17.21 9.02
C ARG A 473 11.30 16.24 10.06
N ARG A 474 10.30 15.43 9.68
CA ARG A 474 9.72 14.38 10.52
C ARG A 474 10.72 13.27 10.83
N GLU A 475 11.55 12.89 9.87
CA GLU A 475 12.62 11.91 10.09
C GLU A 475 13.65 12.44 11.10
N LYS A 476 14.09 13.69 10.93
CA LYS A 476 15.03 14.34 11.87
C LYS A 476 14.48 14.41 13.28
N ILE A 477 13.24 14.89 13.45
CA ILE A 477 12.64 14.97 14.79
C ILE A 477 12.42 13.56 15.37
N GLY A 478 12.00 12.59 14.59
CA GLY A 478 11.86 11.21 15.03
C GLY A 478 13.17 10.62 15.55
N THR A 479 14.28 10.84 14.86
CA THR A 479 15.62 10.42 15.30
C THR A 479 16.03 11.12 16.59
N LEU A 480 15.83 12.43 16.68
CA LEU A 480 16.13 13.24 17.87
C LEU A 480 15.34 12.78 19.09
N LEU A 481 14.06 12.44 18.91
CA LEU A 481 13.21 11.94 19.99
C LEU A 481 13.67 10.56 20.45
N VAL A 482 14.02 9.64 19.53
CA VAL A 482 14.57 8.33 19.89
C VAL A 482 15.89 8.48 20.66
N GLU A 483 16.76 9.38 20.28
CA GLU A 483 18.03 9.62 20.99
C GLU A 483 17.85 10.17 22.41
N ARG A 484 16.80 10.97 22.64
CA ARG A 484 16.56 11.64 23.95
C ARG A 484 15.65 10.85 24.88
N LEU A 485 14.71 10.09 24.36
CA LEU A 485 13.60 9.50 25.11
C LEU A 485 13.65 7.96 25.19
N ALA A 486 14.59 7.32 24.45
CA ALA A 486 14.76 5.87 24.46
C ALA A 486 16.00 5.38 25.21
#